data_fdd5870324643b241f5b72f1d5001840
#
_entry.id   fdd5870324643b241f5b72f1d5001840
#
_cell.length_a   1.000
_cell.length_b   1.000
_cell.length_c   1.000
_cell.angle_alpha   90.00
_cell.angle_beta   90.00
_cell.angle_gamma   90.00
#
_symmetry.space_group_name_H-M   'P 1'
#
loop_
_entity.id
_entity.type
_entity.pdbx_description
1 polymer ?
#
loop_
_entity_poly.entity_id
_entity_poly.type
_entity_poly.pdbx_seq_one_letter_code
_entity_poly.pdbx_strand_id
1 'polypeptide(L)'
;MKPALVLTAFVARACTAALIGAAAFRPALCAQARPDTAGRTLLLAVHPWLATGGRFVDVQRVVRDARAADSVTLLQWSTSDGRSVPAARAALSHLTSDPETSRADRADATILDSLAGRFEADHASPVERGLFDVGMDIAIARHAFVHRQGHIDPTRVHAEWSLAPADLDFATLRTALLGGASPDQTFSTLEPQTRSYQRLVAGLNAVRQEDADPAQHLPMAPARPVKTGGRYADAQALTSVLLRLGELPHTFPVHGVRDTYTKPLSDAVARWQNRRMKKGGVTGTLTAPVLAALLDEYRIRGERLAMAVERWRWLPRTFSNEPLVVNLPEFRLHTFSRFQGDSADPLSMNVVIGRADSNATPVFAANMTQVVFSPLWHVPKSIMLKEILPAATSDTGYLTKHNYELTTGNGRLLPNTQRNIARIGTGVMVRQRSGDDNSLGKVKFLLPNPYDIYLHDTPSRSLFTRVRRDFSHGCVRLGNPMAMVKYVLGSQPVWTDSKITEAMNSGVEQFVRVTRPIPVLIVYQTAVAEPDGSVRYFNDVYGHDRTLSDALDKVR
;
A
#
# COMPACT_ATOMS: atom_id res chain seq x y z
N MET A 1 -13.29 20.46 -37.22
CA MET A 1 -12.96 21.73 -36.52
C MET A 1 -11.56 22.14 -36.97
N LYS A 2 -11.33 23.39 -37.35
CA LYS A 2 -10.05 23.84 -37.91
C LYS A 2 -8.91 23.70 -36.87
N PRO A 3 -7.69 23.26 -37.25
CA PRO A 3 -6.56 23.05 -36.33
C PRO A 3 -6.20 24.28 -35.50
N ALA A 4 -6.44 25.49 -36.01
CA ALA A 4 -6.23 26.73 -35.27
C ALA A 4 -7.07 26.87 -34.00
N LEU A 5 -8.25 26.22 -33.93
CA LEU A 5 -9.11 26.26 -32.73
C LEU A 5 -8.55 25.40 -31.57
N VAL A 6 -7.80 24.33 -31.87
CA VAL A 6 -7.24 23.44 -30.83
C VAL A 6 -6.05 24.10 -30.14
N LEU A 7 -5.21 24.78 -30.90
CA LEU A 7 -4.11 25.57 -30.31
C LEU A 7 -4.65 26.76 -29.52
N THR A 8 -5.71 27.41 -30.02
CA THR A 8 -6.40 28.51 -29.33
C THR A 8 -7.09 28.00 -28.04
N ALA A 9 -7.62 26.78 -28.02
CA ALA A 9 -8.22 26.20 -26.81
C ALA A 9 -7.16 25.82 -25.76
N PHE A 10 -6.00 25.33 -26.18
CA PHE A 10 -4.87 25.05 -25.28
C PHE A 10 -4.27 26.36 -24.74
N VAL A 11 -4.05 27.35 -25.60
CA VAL A 11 -3.55 28.68 -25.22
C VAL A 11 -4.65 29.47 -24.48
N ALA A 12 -5.95 29.34 -24.82
CA ALA A 12 -7.04 30.03 -24.12
C ALA A 12 -7.33 29.47 -22.73
N ARG A 13 -7.26 28.15 -22.54
CA ARG A 13 -7.27 27.56 -21.18
C ARG A 13 -6.07 28.04 -20.37
N ALA A 14 -4.91 28.15 -21.02
CA ALA A 14 -3.71 28.74 -20.48
C ALA A 14 -3.90 30.20 -20.05
N CYS A 15 -4.46 31.03 -20.92
CA CYS A 15 -4.68 32.46 -20.66
C CYS A 15 -5.82 32.74 -19.67
N THR A 16 -6.91 31.94 -19.65
CA THR A 16 -8.07 32.18 -18.78
C THR A 16 -7.72 31.93 -17.30
N ALA A 17 -6.84 30.96 -17.00
CA ALA A 17 -6.34 30.75 -15.63
C ALA A 17 -5.37 31.84 -15.18
N ALA A 18 -4.63 32.47 -16.10
CA ALA A 18 -3.71 33.57 -15.81
C ALA A 18 -4.42 34.92 -15.60
N LEU A 19 -5.63 35.08 -16.19
CA LEU A 19 -6.39 36.35 -16.09
C LEU A 19 -7.15 36.53 -14.77
N ILE A 20 -7.32 35.47 -13.99
CA ILE A 20 -7.99 35.56 -12.67
C ILE A 20 -7.02 35.98 -11.55
N GLY A 21 -5.70 35.97 -11.77
CA GLY A 21 -4.69 36.22 -10.74
C GLY A 21 -3.67 37.36 -10.99
N ALA A 22 -3.67 38.01 -12.14
CA ALA A 22 -2.65 39.03 -12.43
C ALA A 22 -3.21 40.19 -13.28
N ALA A 23 -3.64 41.24 -12.64
CA ALA A 23 -3.71 42.57 -13.26
C ALA A 23 -2.29 43.04 -13.63
N ALA A 24 -2.06 43.29 -14.92
CA ALA A 24 -0.88 43.89 -15.53
C ALA A 24 0.24 42.94 -16.02
N PHE A 25 0.01 42.23 -17.13
CA PHE A 25 1.11 41.78 -17.98
C PHE A 25 1.22 42.71 -19.20
N ARG A 26 2.28 43.50 -19.28
CA ARG A 26 2.57 44.37 -20.44
C ARG A 26 3.08 43.53 -21.62
N PRO A 27 2.56 43.72 -22.87
CA PRO A 27 2.99 42.96 -24.04
C PRO A 27 4.49 43.13 -24.44
N ALA A 28 5.14 44.16 -23.88
CA ALA A 28 6.55 44.45 -24.20
C ALA A 28 7.60 43.49 -23.62
N LEU A 29 7.24 42.62 -22.67
CA LEU A 29 8.18 41.64 -22.12
C LEU A 29 8.31 40.36 -22.95
N CYS A 30 7.38 40.09 -23.86
CA CYS A 30 7.44 38.89 -24.73
C CYS A 30 8.47 38.99 -25.87
N ALA A 31 8.93 40.18 -26.22
CA ALA A 31 9.78 40.37 -27.40
C ALA A 31 11.28 40.22 -27.14
N GLN A 32 11.72 40.10 -25.88
CA GLN A 32 13.15 39.97 -25.52
C GLN A 32 13.49 38.71 -24.71
N ALA A 33 12.50 37.87 -24.32
CA ALA A 33 12.78 36.61 -23.66
C ALA A 33 13.21 35.53 -24.69
N ARG A 34 14.29 34.82 -24.39
CA ARG A 34 14.66 33.64 -25.18
C ARG A 34 13.42 32.73 -25.29
N PRO A 35 13.13 32.12 -26.49
CA PRO A 35 11.90 31.34 -26.72
C PRO A 35 11.60 30.29 -25.64
N ASP A 36 12.66 29.74 -25.04
CA ASP A 36 12.60 28.76 -23.96
C ASP A 36 12.05 29.35 -22.64
N THR A 37 12.37 30.60 -22.31
CA THR A 37 11.93 31.26 -21.08
C THR A 37 10.45 31.68 -21.12
N ALA A 38 9.94 32.07 -22.29
CA ALA A 38 8.55 32.48 -22.46
C ALA A 38 7.59 31.28 -22.40
N GLY A 39 7.92 30.16 -23.07
CA GLY A 39 7.16 28.91 -22.98
C GLY A 39 7.15 28.34 -21.56
N ARG A 40 8.28 28.43 -20.88
CA ARG A 40 8.46 28.01 -19.48
C ARG A 40 7.58 28.79 -18.51
N THR A 41 7.53 30.11 -18.64
CA THR A 41 6.73 30.98 -17.77
C THR A 41 5.23 30.80 -18.02
N LEU A 42 4.82 30.57 -19.25
CA LEU A 42 3.43 30.39 -19.63
C LEU A 42 2.86 29.05 -19.08
N LEU A 43 3.59 27.95 -19.24
CA LEU A 43 3.15 26.63 -18.76
C LEU A 43 3.14 26.51 -17.23
N LEU A 44 4.08 27.16 -16.55
CA LEU A 44 4.11 27.22 -15.08
C LEU A 44 2.97 28.07 -14.51
N ALA A 45 2.49 29.07 -15.28
CA ALA A 45 1.35 29.90 -14.88
C ALA A 45 -0.02 29.20 -15.09
N VAL A 46 -0.07 28.18 -15.93
CA VAL A 46 -1.33 27.58 -16.44
C VAL A 46 -1.79 26.36 -15.67
N HIS A 47 -0.89 25.68 -14.96
CA HIS A 47 -1.21 24.49 -14.18
C HIS A 47 -0.92 24.67 -12.68
N PRO A 48 -1.71 25.50 -11.94
CA PRO A 48 -1.52 25.71 -10.49
C PRO A 48 -1.64 24.39 -9.69
N TRP A 49 -2.34 23.39 -10.19
CA TRP A 49 -2.47 22.10 -9.56
C TRP A 49 -1.20 21.22 -9.65
N LEU A 50 -0.25 21.56 -10.51
CA LEU A 50 1.12 20.99 -10.49
C LEU A 50 1.92 21.48 -9.29
N ALA A 51 1.47 22.55 -8.63
CA ALA A 51 2.14 23.20 -7.50
C ALA A 51 1.59 22.78 -6.12
N THR A 52 0.61 21.89 -6.06
CA THR A 52 0.08 21.43 -4.76
C THR A 52 1.12 20.54 -4.09
N GLY A 53 1.87 21.15 -3.17
CA GLY A 53 2.85 20.51 -2.32
C GLY A 53 2.20 19.37 -1.53
N GLY A 54 2.44 18.16 -2.00
CA GLY A 54 2.25 16.93 -1.27
C GLY A 54 3.62 16.27 -1.10
N ARG A 55 3.70 15.12 -0.46
CA ARG A 55 4.92 14.30 -0.37
C ARG A 55 5.42 13.79 -1.73
N PHE A 56 4.66 14.01 -2.80
CA PHE A 56 5.08 13.76 -4.16
C PHE A 56 6.03 14.86 -4.62
N VAL A 57 7.07 14.44 -5.32
CA VAL A 57 8.05 15.35 -5.90
C VAL A 57 7.33 16.33 -6.83
N ASP A 58 7.62 17.61 -6.67
CA ASP A 58 7.09 18.66 -7.53
C ASP A 58 7.53 18.46 -8.98
N VAL A 59 6.59 18.08 -9.85
CA VAL A 59 6.83 17.85 -11.29
C VAL A 59 7.51 19.08 -11.92
N GLN A 60 7.10 20.27 -11.55
CA GLN A 60 7.70 21.50 -12.06
C GLN A 60 9.16 21.63 -11.66
N ARG A 61 9.51 21.29 -10.42
CA ARG A 61 10.89 21.29 -9.94
C ARG A 61 11.74 20.31 -10.71
N VAL A 62 11.27 19.06 -10.83
CA VAL A 62 11.99 17.98 -11.51
C VAL A 62 12.24 18.30 -12.99
N VAL A 63 11.23 18.83 -13.69
CA VAL A 63 11.37 19.27 -15.10
C VAL A 63 12.31 20.44 -15.22
N ARG A 64 12.23 21.42 -14.31
CA ARG A 64 13.14 22.56 -14.28
C ARG A 64 14.59 22.15 -14.06
N ASP A 65 14.83 21.28 -13.07
CA ASP A 65 16.18 20.84 -12.70
C ASP A 65 16.81 20.00 -13.83
N ALA A 66 16.05 19.12 -14.47
CA ALA A 66 16.51 18.35 -15.63
C ALA A 66 16.86 19.25 -16.81
N ARG A 67 16.05 20.27 -17.11
CA ARG A 67 16.33 21.22 -18.19
C ARG A 67 17.53 22.13 -17.88
N ALA A 68 17.76 22.45 -16.61
CA ALA A 68 18.94 23.23 -16.19
C ALA A 68 20.22 22.39 -16.34
N ALA A 69 20.19 21.11 -16.04
CA ALA A 69 21.30 20.17 -16.23
C ALA A 69 21.64 19.95 -17.73
N ASP A 70 20.62 19.97 -18.60
CA ASP A 70 20.76 19.75 -20.05
C ASP A 70 21.25 21.00 -20.85
N SER A 71 21.61 22.07 -20.17
CA SER A 71 22.04 23.32 -20.84
C SER A 71 23.24 23.15 -21.80
N VAL A 72 23.94 22.01 -21.73
CA VAL A 72 25.09 21.68 -22.55
C VAL A 72 24.73 20.87 -23.81
N THR A 73 23.68 20.02 -23.77
CA THR A 73 23.39 19.06 -24.86
C THR A 73 22.18 19.43 -25.71
N LEU A 74 21.32 20.36 -25.25
CA LEU A 74 20.12 20.86 -25.97
C LEU A 74 19.23 19.76 -26.57
N LEU A 75 19.21 18.57 -25.95
CA LEU A 75 18.30 17.50 -26.38
C LEU A 75 16.84 17.97 -26.19
N GLN A 76 16.08 17.98 -27.27
CA GLN A 76 14.71 18.45 -27.33
C GLN A 76 13.80 17.43 -28.03
N TRP A 77 12.49 17.51 -27.77
CA TRP A 77 11.49 16.67 -28.41
C TRP A 77 11.15 17.17 -29.83
N SER A 78 11.65 18.35 -30.18
CA SER A 78 11.54 18.95 -31.51
C SER A 78 12.89 19.33 -32.05
N THR A 79 13.04 19.27 -33.37
CA THR A 79 14.24 19.67 -34.10
C THR A 79 14.29 21.18 -34.32
N SER A 80 15.48 21.72 -34.65
CA SER A 80 15.66 23.17 -34.94
C SER A 80 14.86 23.64 -36.14
N ASP A 81 14.57 22.76 -37.09
CA ASP A 81 13.75 23.04 -38.28
C ASP A 81 12.23 22.85 -38.01
N GLY A 82 11.82 22.57 -36.77
CA GLY A 82 10.42 22.60 -36.36
C GLY A 82 9.67 21.28 -36.53
N ARG A 83 10.37 20.13 -36.61
CA ARG A 83 9.76 18.80 -36.65
C ARG A 83 9.81 18.14 -35.27
N SER A 84 8.93 17.16 -35.03
CA SER A 84 9.04 16.29 -33.86
C SER A 84 10.13 15.24 -34.08
N VAL A 85 10.90 14.91 -33.00
CA VAL A 85 11.87 13.79 -33.09
C VAL A 85 11.13 12.44 -32.98
N PRO A 86 11.68 11.33 -33.54
CA PRO A 86 11.06 10.00 -33.45
C PRO A 86 10.77 9.55 -32.02
N ALA A 87 11.64 9.91 -31.06
CA ALA A 87 11.46 9.64 -29.65
C ALA A 87 10.19 10.27 -29.05
N ALA A 88 9.80 11.48 -29.51
CA ALA A 88 8.56 12.13 -29.09
C ALA A 88 7.34 11.32 -29.52
N ARG A 89 7.34 10.81 -30.76
CA ARG A 89 6.26 9.96 -31.27
C ARG A 89 6.14 8.65 -30.51
N ALA A 90 7.27 7.98 -30.24
CA ALA A 90 7.29 6.75 -29.45
C ALA A 90 6.74 6.98 -28.02
N ALA A 91 7.16 8.07 -27.36
CA ALA A 91 6.68 8.42 -26.04
C ALA A 91 5.17 8.73 -26.03
N LEU A 92 4.66 9.50 -27.02
CA LEU A 92 3.25 9.83 -27.14
C LEU A 92 2.38 8.61 -27.43
N SER A 93 2.86 7.70 -28.29
CA SER A 93 2.17 6.43 -28.55
C SER A 93 2.04 5.60 -27.28
N HIS A 94 3.10 5.53 -26.46
CA HIS A 94 3.06 4.86 -25.17
C HIS A 94 2.06 5.54 -24.22
N LEU A 95 2.16 6.87 -24.00
CA LEU A 95 1.28 7.62 -23.12
C LEU A 95 -0.21 7.49 -23.48
N THR A 96 -0.54 7.34 -24.77
CA THR A 96 -1.93 7.17 -25.22
C THR A 96 -2.45 5.75 -25.05
N SER A 97 -1.59 4.74 -25.10
CA SER A 97 -1.95 3.32 -25.03
C SER A 97 -1.82 2.68 -23.64
N ASP A 98 -0.94 3.19 -22.78
CA ASP A 98 -0.69 2.61 -21.47
C ASP A 98 -1.92 2.70 -20.57
N PRO A 99 -2.41 1.59 -20.00
CA PRO A 99 -3.56 1.57 -19.09
C PRO A 99 -3.33 2.35 -17.79
N GLU A 100 -2.08 2.61 -17.41
CA GLU A 100 -1.74 3.39 -16.21
C GLU A 100 -1.79 4.91 -16.47
N THR A 101 -1.89 5.34 -17.72
CA THR A 101 -2.07 6.77 -18.04
C THR A 101 -3.46 7.24 -17.63
N SER A 102 -3.54 8.26 -16.77
CA SER A 102 -4.81 8.85 -16.36
C SER A 102 -5.61 9.41 -17.55
N ARG A 103 -6.93 9.51 -17.41
CA ARG A 103 -7.78 10.08 -18.46
C ARG A 103 -7.34 11.51 -18.86
N ALA A 104 -6.93 12.31 -17.88
CA ALA A 104 -6.46 13.68 -18.12
C ALA A 104 -5.11 13.69 -18.86
N ASP A 105 -4.15 12.86 -18.42
CA ASP A 105 -2.84 12.78 -19.05
C ASP A 105 -2.92 12.21 -20.47
N ARG A 106 -3.82 11.26 -20.71
CA ARG A 106 -4.11 10.72 -22.05
C ARG A 106 -4.69 11.78 -22.97
N ALA A 107 -5.55 12.65 -22.47
CA ALA A 107 -6.08 13.78 -23.23
C ALA A 107 -4.96 14.78 -23.59
N ASP A 108 -4.08 15.11 -22.65
CA ASP A 108 -2.92 15.97 -22.89
C ASP A 108 -1.95 15.32 -23.90
N ALA A 109 -1.67 14.04 -23.79
CA ALA A 109 -0.83 13.28 -24.74
C ALA A 109 -1.44 13.28 -26.16
N THR A 110 -2.78 13.16 -26.28
CA THR A 110 -3.48 13.22 -27.57
C THR A 110 -3.35 14.62 -28.21
N ILE A 111 -3.38 15.68 -27.43
CA ILE A 111 -3.16 17.06 -27.93
C ILE A 111 -1.70 17.21 -28.42
N LEU A 112 -0.72 16.73 -27.64
CA LEU A 112 0.69 16.78 -28.01
C LEU A 112 0.95 15.95 -29.27
N ASP A 113 0.34 14.78 -29.43
CA ASP A 113 0.45 13.94 -30.63
C ASP A 113 -0.13 14.64 -31.87
N SER A 114 -1.25 15.33 -31.73
CA SER A 114 -1.84 16.14 -32.80
C SER A 114 -0.92 17.31 -33.20
N LEU A 115 -0.24 17.95 -32.22
CA LEU A 115 0.75 18.98 -32.49
C LEU A 115 1.97 18.42 -33.23
N ALA A 116 2.50 17.28 -32.77
CA ALA A 116 3.62 16.61 -33.44
C ALA A 116 3.29 16.26 -34.89
N GLY A 117 2.05 15.78 -35.19
CA GLY A 117 1.59 15.53 -36.55
C GLY A 117 1.52 16.78 -37.43
N ARG A 118 1.11 17.89 -36.84
CA ARG A 118 1.09 19.18 -37.56
C ARG A 118 2.50 19.68 -37.88
N PHE A 119 3.47 19.48 -37.01
CA PHE A 119 4.88 19.87 -37.22
C PHE A 119 5.56 19.12 -38.38
N GLU A 120 4.99 18.00 -38.79
CA GLU A 120 5.45 17.26 -39.97
C GLU A 120 4.96 17.88 -41.28
N ALA A 121 3.75 18.49 -41.24
CA ALA A 121 3.14 19.15 -42.40
C ALA A 121 3.61 20.61 -42.55
N ASP A 122 3.61 21.35 -41.43
CA ASP A 122 3.94 22.77 -41.34
C ASP A 122 4.98 22.96 -40.24
N HIS A 123 6.15 23.54 -40.59
CA HIS A 123 7.21 23.77 -39.61
C HIS A 123 6.75 24.62 -38.42
N ALA A 124 6.97 24.11 -37.22
CA ALA A 124 6.58 24.80 -35.98
C ALA A 124 7.40 26.08 -35.76
N SER A 125 6.73 27.13 -35.34
CA SER A 125 7.40 28.34 -34.86
C SER A 125 8.24 28.05 -33.60
N PRO A 126 9.24 28.88 -33.28
CA PRO A 126 10.05 28.72 -32.07
C PRO A 126 9.21 28.68 -30.78
N VAL A 127 8.08 29.40 -30.72
CA VAL A 127 7.17 29.41 -29.56
C VAL A 127 6.41 28.10 -29.47
N GLU A 128 5.89 27.57 -30.56
CA GLU A 128 5.17 26.29 -30.59
C GLU A 128 6.09 25.14 -30.22
N ARG A 129 7.34 25.14 -30.68
CA ARG A 129 8.36 24.14 -30.28
C ARG A 129 8.63 24.17 -28.77
N GLY A 130 8.84 25.38 -28.23
CA GLY A 130 9.07 25.52 -26.78
C GLY A 130 7.91 25.02 -25.93
N LEU A 131 6.65 25.27 -26.38
CA LEU A 131 5.43 24.77 -25.72
C LEU A 131 5.33 23.24 -25.82
N PHE A 132 5.63 22.68 -27.00
CA PHE A 132 5.63 21.24 -27.21
C PHE A 132 6.68 20.54 -26.35
N ASP A 133 7.92 21.01 -26.35
CA ASP A 133 9.01 20.43 -25.59
C ASP A 133 8.76 20.41 -24.08
N VAL A 134 8.20 21.51 -23.53
CA VAL A 134 7.85 21.58 -22.11
C VAL A 134 6.62 20.69 -21.82
N GLY A 135 5.63 20.68 -22.72
CA GLY A 135 4.47 19.81 -22.60
C GLY A 135 4.84 18.33 -22.57
N MET A 136 5.76 17.90 -23.43
CA MET A 136 6.32 16.56 -23.45
C MET A 136 7.02 16.21 -22.13
N ASP A 137 7.90 17.08 -21.63
CA ASP A 137 8.60 16.84 -20.37
C ASP A 137 7.62 16.71 -19.19
N ILE A 138 6.58 17.54 -19.14
CA ILE A 138 5.55 17.45 -18.11
C ILE A 138 4.75 16.14 -18.21
N ALA A 139 4.30 15.78 -19.42
CA ALA A 139 3.52 14.56 -19.62
C ALA A 139 4.33 13.31 -19.24
N ILE A 140 5.60 13.25 -19.67
CA ILE A 140 6.51 12.15 -19.35
C ILE A 140 6.83 12.10 -17.86
N ALA A 141 7.11 13.25 -17.21
CA ALA A 141 7.41 13.29 -15.79
C ALA A 141 6.21 12.81 -14.95
N ARG A 142 4.98 13.22 -15.30
CA ARG A 142 3.76 12.78 -14.61
C ARG A 142 3.57 11.28 -14.73
N HIS A 143 3.72 10.74 -15.94
CA HIS A 143 3.62 9.32 -16.17
C HIS A 143 4.72 8.55 -15.42
N ALA A 144 5.96 9.05 -15.42
CA ALA A 144 7.06 8.49 -14.65
C ALA A 144 6.77 8.46 -13.14
N PHE A 145 6.14 9.49 -12.58
CA PHE A 145 5.73 9.49 -11.19
C PHE A 145 4.68 8.43 -10.89
N VAL A 146 3.73 8.19 -11.79
CA VAL A 146 2.74 7.12 -11.63
C VAL A 146 3.43 5.76 -11.49
N HIS A 147 4.37 5.44 -12.38
CA HIS A 147 5.13 4.18 -12.31
C HIS A 147 6.04 4.11 -11.07
N ARG A 148 6.59 5.24 -10.64
CA ARG A 148 7.55 5.31 -9.54
C ARG A 148 6.90 5.35 -8.17
N GLN A 149 5.80 6.08 -8.00
CA GLN A 149 5.20 6.44 -6.71
C GLN A 149 3.70 6.12 -6.60
N GLY A 150 3.04 5.77 -7.71
CA GLY A 150 1.60 5.56 -7.79
C GLY A 150 0.82 6.82 -8.16
N HIS A 151 -0.49 6.64 -8.29
CA HIS A 151 -1.43 7.72 -8.63
C HIS A 151 -1.82 8.57 -7.42
N ILE A 152 -1.83 7.97 -6.23
CA ILE A 152 -2.40 8.56 -5.02
C ILE A 152 -1.30 8.81 -3.98
N ASP A 153 -1.29 10.03 -3.44
CA ASP A 153 -0.51 10.30 -2.23
C ASP A 153 -1.01 9.40 -1.08
N PRO A 154 -0.17 8.50 -0.57
CA PRO A 154 -0.58 7.57 0.48
C PRO A 154 -1.13 8.26 1.74
N THR A 155 -0.76 9.51 2.02
CA THR A 155 -1.29 10.27 3.15
C THR A 155 -2.78 10.59 3.03
N ARG A 156 -3.35 10.53 1.82
CA ARG A 156 -4.80 10.69 1.60
C ARG A 156 -5.61 9.47 2.03
N VAL A 157 -4.95 8.31 2.12
CA VAL A 157 -5.56 7.04 2.54
C VAL A 157 -5.13 6.66 3.95
N HIS A 158 -3.88 6.92 4.27
CA HIS A 158 -3.25 6.62 5.57
C HIS A 158 -2.58 7.89 6.09
N ALA A 159 -3.26 8.61 6.97
CA ALA A 159 -2.75 9.88 7.52
C ALA A 159 -1.40 9.71 8.26
N GLU A 160 -1.15 8.50 8.75
CA GLU A 160 0.06 8.11 9.49
C GLU A 160 1.21 7.65 8.59
N TRP A 161 1.05 7.68 7.27
CA TRP A 161 2.10 7.27 6.35
C TRP A 161 3.36 8.13 6.51
N SER A 162 4.49 7.48 6.78
CA SER A 162 5.74 8.14 7.14
C SER A 162 6.92 7.83 6.22
N LEU A 163 6.74 6.92 5.25
CA LEU A 163 7.80 6.61 4.30
C LEU A 163 7.94 7.73 3.28
N ALA A 164 9.18 8.10 3.00
CA ALA A 164 9.48 9.01 1.90
C ALA A 164 9.13 8.35 0.56
N PRO A 165 8.58 9.10 -0.41
CA PRO A 165 8.38 8.59 -1.76
C PRO A 165 9.72 8.21 -2.39
N ALA A 166 9.68 7.26 -3.32
CA ALA A 166 10.87 6.88 -4.07
C ALA A 166 11.29 8.02 -5.01
N ASP A 167 12.57 8.38 -4.99
CA ASP A 167 13.12 9.44 -5.85
C ASP A 167 12.99 9.09 -7.33
N LEU A 168 12.80 10.10 -8.17
CA LEU A 168 12.78 10.02 -9.62
C LEU A 168 13.93 10.83 -10.22
N ASP A 169 14.89 10.16 -10.83
CA ASP A 169 15.89 10.79 -11.69
C ASP A 169 15.31 11.04 -13.09
N PHE A 170 14.58 12.16 -13.21
CA PHE A 170 13.93 12.52 -14.46
C PHE A 170 14.94 12.91 -15.56
N ALA A 171 16.11 13.45 -15.22
CA ALA A 171 17.12 13.84 -16.20
C ALA A 171 17.66 12.61 -16.94
N THR A 172 18.01 11.57 -16.20
CA THR A 172 18.46 10.30 -16.77
C THR A 172 17.36 9.64 -17.63
N LEU A 173 16.12 9.59 -17.12
CA LEU A 173 14.97 9.05 -17.84
C LEU A 173 14.72 9.79 -19.17
N ARG A 174 14.68 11.11 -19.12
CA ARG A 174 14.49 11.98 -20.27
C ARG A 174 15.57 11.76 -21.34
N THR A 175 16.83 11.73 -20.90
CA THR A 175 17.99 11.49 -21.80
C THR A 175 17.89 10.11 -22.47
N ALA A 176 17.52 9.07 -21.74
CA ALA A 176 17.34 7.73 -22.30
C ALA A 176 16.25 7.70 -23.38
N LEU A 177 15.09 8.30 -23.12
CA LEU A 177 13.98 8.37 -24.08
C LEU A 177 14.37 9.14 -25.33
N LEU A 178 14.99 10.31 -25.18
CA LEU A 178 15.48 11.12 -26.31
C LEU A 178 16.58 10.42 -27.11
N GLY A 179 17.36 9.57 -26.46
CA GLY A 179 18.35 8.68 -27.09
C GLY A 179 17.73 7.48 -27.82
N GLY A 180 16.41 7.34 -27.84
CA GLY A 180 15.70 6.27 -28.56
C GLY A 180 15.46 5.00 -27.74
N ALA A 181 15.62 5.04 -26.41
CA ALA A 181 15.23 3.92 -25.55
C ALA A 181 13.71 3.66 -25.65
N SER A 182 13.31 2.38 -25.60
CA SER A 182 11.91 1.98 -25.59
C SER A 182 11.17 2.59 -24.40
N PRO A 183 10.06 3.34 -24.60
CA PRO A 183 9.28 3.88 -23.49
C PRO A 183 8.79 2.79 -22.54
N ASP A 184 8.24 1.68 -23.06
CA ASP A 184 7.74 0.56 -22.23
C ASP A 184 8.82 0.01 -21.30
N GLN A 185 10.03 -0.24 -21.83
CA GLN A 185 11.14 -0.73 -21.04
C GLN A 185 11.63 0.32 -20.03
N THR A 186 11.69 1.57 -20.45
CA THR A 186 12.17 2.67 -19.60
C THR A 186 11.24 2.89 -18.41
N PHE A 187 9.93 2.98 -18.62
CA PHE A 187 8.97 3.16 -17.54
C PHE A 187 8.88 1.92 -16.64
N SER A 188 8.98 0.70 -17.17
CA SER A 188 8.99 -0.52 -16.36
C SER A 188 10.14 -0.57 -15.35
N THR A 189 11.29 0.07 -15.63
CA THR A 189 12.41 0.16 -14.66
C THR A 189 12.09 1.00 -13.43
N LEU A 190 11.12 1.90 -13.54
CA LEU A 190 10.68 2.77 -12.42
C LEU A 190 9.82 2.01 -11.41
N GLU A 191 9.19 0.94 -11.82
CA GLU A 191 8.30 0.14 -10.99
C GLU A 191 9.06 -0.69 -9.93
N PRO A 192 8.37 -1.19 -8.88
CA PRO A 192 8.97 -2.15 -7.97
C PRO A 192 9.46 -3.40 -8.70
N GLN A 193 10.73 -3.77 -8.50
CA GLN A 193 11.35 -4.93 -9.18
C GLN A 193 11.14 -6.26 -8.42
N THR A 194 10.31 -6.27 -7.37
CA THR A 194 10.00 -7.49 -6.62
C THR A 194 9.13 -8.44 -7.44
N ARG A 195 9.36 -9.75 -7.33
CA ARG A 195 8.54 -10.74 -8.04
C ARG A 195 7.08 -10.71 -7.64
N SER A 196 6.78 -10.40 -6.38
CA SER A 196 5.39 -10.24 -5.93
C SER A 196 4.67 -9.10 -6.65
N TYR A 197 5.34 -7.97 -6.87
CA TYR A 197 4.77 -6.87 -7.65
C TYR A 197 4.53 -7.28 -9.11
N GLN A 198 5.53 -7.90 -9.75
CA GLN A 198 5.42 -8.36 -11.13
C GLN A 198 4.27 -9.35 -11.32
N ARG A 199 4.07 -10.28 -10.36
CA ARG A 199 2.94 -11.22 -10.36
C ARG A 199 1.60 -10.50 -10.16
N LEU A 200 1.52 -9.47 -9.31
CA LEU A 200 0.30 -8.67 -9.15
C LEU A 200 -0.06 -7.94 -10.44
N VAL A 201 0.92 -7.34 -11.13
CA VAL A 201 0.71 -6.69 -12.43
C VAL A 201 0.26 -7.70 -13.49
N ALA A 202 0.91 -8.86 -13.56
CA ALA A 202 0.49 -9.94 -14.46
C ALA A 202 -0.93 -10.42 -14.17
N GLY A 203 -1.28 -10.61 -12.88
CA GLY A 203 -2.63 -10.96 -12.44
C GLY A 203 -3.66 -9.89 -12.80
N LEU A 204 -3.34 -8.62 -12.64
CA LEU A 204 -4.21 -7.51 -13.02
C LEU A 204 -4.47 -7.49 -14.53
N ASN A 205 -3.43 -7.69 -15.34
CA ASN A 205 -3.57 -7.73 -16.80
C ASN A 205 -4.39 -8.95 -17.25
N ALA A 206 -4.20 -10.11 -16.62
CA ALA A 206 -5.00 -11.30 -16.89
C ALA A 206 -6.50 -11.05 -16.57
N VAL A 207 -6.80 -10.40 -15.44
CA VAL A 207 -8.18 -10.05 -15.09
C VAL A 207 -8.78 -9.08 -16.09
N ARG A 208 -8.05 -8.07 -16.53
CA ARG A 208 -8.51 -7.12 -17.56
C ARG A 208 -8.85 -7.81 -18.87
N GLN A 209 -8.05 -8.81 -19.29
CA GLN A 209 -8.31 -9.61 -20.48
C GLN A 209 -9.53 -10.52 -20.29
N GLU A 210 -9.67 -11.17 -19.13
CA GLU A 210 -10.82 -12.03 -18.83
C GLU A 210 -12.12 -11.23 -18.78
N ASP A 211 -12.12 -10.06 -18.16
CA ASP A 211 -13.32 -9.22 -18.04
C ASP A 211 -13.75 -8.61 -19.40
N ALA A 212 -12.82 -8.52 -20.35
CA ALA A 212 -13.10 -8.11 -21.73
C ALA A 212 -13.59 -9.26 -22.62
N ASP A 213 -13.49 -10.52 -22.17
CA ASP A 213 -13.92 -11.69 -22.94
C ASP A 213 -15.46 -11.85 -22.91
N PRO A 214 -16.16 -11.64 -24.04
CA PRO A 214 -17.61 -11.82 -24.10
C PRO A 214 -18.08 -13.27 -23.93
N ALA A 215 -17.16 -14.25 -24.07
CA ALA A 215 -17.45 -15.67 -23.88
C ALA A 215 -17.30 -16.13 -22.42
N GLN A 216 -16.97 -15.23 -21.50
CA GLN A 216 -16.83 -15.57 -20.08
C GLN A 216 -18.17 -16.09 -19.52
N HIS A 217 -18.17 -17.36 -19.10
CA HIS A 217 -19.31 -17.97 -18.45
C HIS A 217 -19.17 -17.95 -16.93
N LEU A 218 -20.05 -17.19 -16.25
CA LEU A 218 -20.15 -17.18 -14.79
C LEU A 218 -21.21 -18.16 -14.31
N PRO A 219 -21.00 -18.81 -13.14
CA PRO A 219 -21.96 -19.80 -12.63
C PRO A 219 -23.29 -19.16 -12.27
N MET A 220 -24.39 -19.83 -12.59
CA MET A 220 -25.74 -19.39 -12.27
C MET A 220 -26.16 -19.85 -10.87
N ALA A 221 -27.04 -19.07 -10.25
CA ALA A 221 -27.55 -19.37 -8.92
C ALA A 221 -28.28 -20.71 -8.89
N PRO A 222 -27.97 -21.60 -7.94
CA PRO A 222 -28.69 -22.86 -7.82
C PRO A 222 -30.12 -22.62 -7.34
N ALA A 223 -31.09 -23.30 -7.95
CA ALA A 223 -32.50 -23.21 -7.59
C ALA A 223 -32.79 -23.73 -6.16
N ARG A 224 -31.95 -24.63 -5.66
CA ARG A 224 -32.00 -25.21 -4.31
C ARG A 224 -30.61 -25.30 -3.71
N PRO A 225 -30.45 -25.28 -2.37
CA PRO A 225 -29.16 -25.48 -1.72
C PRO A 225 -28.47 -26.76 -2.20
N VAL A 226 -27.21 -26.63 -2.67
CA VAL A 226 -26.42 -27.78 -3.13
C VAL A 226 -25.41 -28.15 -2.04
N LYS A 227 -25.51 -29.38 -1.56
CA LYS A 227 -24.58 -29.98 -0.60
C LYS A 227 -23.50 -30.79 -1.36
N THR A 228 -22.41 -31.10 -0.68
CA THR A 228 -21.35 -31.97 -1.21
C THR A 228 -21.93 -33.24 -1.87
N GLY A 229 -21.49 -33.52 -3.10
CA GLY A 229 -21.98 -34.67 -3.92
C GLY A 229 -23.25 -34.33 -4.72
N GLY A 230 -23.90 -33.20 -4.47
CA GLY A 230 -25.09 -32.77 -5.20
C GLY A 230 -24.79 -32.34 -6.64
N ARG A 231 -25.80 -32.45 -7.52
CA ARG A 231 -25.70 -32.00 -8.91
C ARG A 231 -25.72 -30.47 -8.98
N TYR A 232 -24.76 -29.93 -9.72
CA TYR A 232 -24.70 -28.49 -10.04
C TYR A 232 -24.10 -28.31 -11.43
N ALA A 233 -24.92 -27.93 -12.39
CA ALA A 233 -24.54 -27.85 -13.81
C ALA A 233 -23.33 -26.94 -14.06
N ASP A 234 -23.20 -25.84 -13.31
CA ASP A 234 -22.12 -24.86 -13.45
C ASP A 234 -20.93 -25.13 -12.51
N ALA A 235 -20.71 -26.39 -12.11
CA ALA A 235 -19.60 -26.74 -11.21
C ALA A 235 -18.22 -26.36 -11.79
N GLN A 236 -18.04 -26.44 -13.10
CA GLN A 236 -16.83 -26.01 -13.80
C GLN A 236 -16.63 -24.49 -13.72
N ALA A 237 -17.66 -23.71 -13.98
CA ALA A 237 -17.62 -22.25 -13.88
C ALA A 237 -17.36 -21.79 -12.44
N LEU A 238 -17.99 -22.46 -11.45
CA LEU A 238 -17.72 -22.22 -10.04
C LEU A 238 -16.27 -22.55 -9.67
N THR A 239 -15.72 -23.63 -10.23
CA THR A 239 -14.31 -24.01 -10.02
C THR A 239 -13.39 -22.88 -10.50
N SER A 240 -13.64 -22.32 -11.67
CA SER A 240 -12.87 -21.19 -12.20
C SER A 240 -12.96 -19.96 -11.28
N VAL A 241 -14.15 -19.61 -10.80
CA VAL A 241 -14.33 -18.51 -9.83
C VAL A 241 -13.54 -18.76 -8.55
N LEU A 242 -13.63 -19.95 -7.96
CA LEU A 242 -12.93 -20.28 -6.71
C LEU A 242 -11.41 -20.31 -6.87
N LEU A 243 -10.90 -20.75 -8.03
CA LEU A 243 -9.46 -20.65 -8.37
C LEU A 243 -8.99 -19.19 -8.43
N ARG A 244 -9.74 -18.35 -9.15
CA ARG A 244 -9.40 -16.92 -9.29
C ARG A 244 -9.49 -16.14 -7.97
N LEU A 245 -10.31 -16.62 -7.03
CA LEU A 245 -10.38 -16.06 -5.67
C LEU A 245 -9.34 -16.65 -4.71
N GLY A 246 -8.49 -17.57 -5.17
CA GLY A 246 -7.47 -18.22 -4.34
C GLY A 246 -8.04 -19.19 -3.31
N GLU A 247 -9.29 -19.66 -3.51
CA GLU A 247 -9.94 -20.63 -2.61
C GLU A 247 -9.64 -22.07 -2.98
N LEU A 248 -9.14 -22.30 -4.18
CA LEU A 248 -8.59 -23.58 -4.64
C LEU A 248 -7.11 -23.42 -5.00
N PRO A 249 -6.30 -24.48 -4.84
CA PRO A 249 -4.93 -24.47 -5.32
C PRO A 249 -4.88 -24.21 -6.83
N HIS A 250 -3.94 -23.42 -7.30
CA HIS A 250 -3.79 -23.08 -8.72
C HIS A 250 -3.62 -24.34 -9.61
N THR A 251 -3.08 -25.45 -9.06
CA THR A 251 -2.95 -26.74 -9.74
C THR A 251 -4.26 -27.53 -9.82
N PHE A 252 -5.36 -27.02 -9.25
CA PHE A 252 -6.64 -27.74 -9.25
C PHE A 252 -7.20 -27.84 -10.68
N PRO A 253 -7.56 -29.04 -11.18
CA PRO A 253 -7.99 -29.21 -12.56
C PRO A 253 -9.37 -28.58 -12.79
N VAL A 254 -9.46 -27.64 -13.73
CA VAL A 254 -10.74 -27.06 -14.18
C VAL A 254 -11.42 -28.00 -15.18
N HIS A 255 -10.63 -28.57 -16.09
CA HIS A 255 -11.15 -29.49 -17.11
C HIS A 255 -11.45 -30.86 -16.48
N GLY A 256 -12.64 -31.37 -16.74
CA GLY A 256 -13.10 -32.65 -16.21
C GLY A 256 -13.94 -32.58 -14.92
N VAL A 257 -14.10 -31.39 -14.34
CA VAL A 257 -15.14 -31.16 -13.33
C VAL A 257 -16.47 -31.25 -14.02
N ARG A 258 -17.21 -32.34 -13.74
CA ARG A 258 -18.56 -32.54 -14.26
C ARG A 258 -19.56 -31.72 -13.43
N ASP A 259 -20.84 -31.88 -13.71
CA ASP A 259 -21.99 -31.20 -13.06
C ASP A 259 -22.21 -31.71 -11.60
N THR A 260 -21.12 -31.84 -10.83
CA THR A 260 -21.17 -32.30 -9.44
C THR A 260 -20.45 -31.30 -8.53
N TYR A 261 -21.13 -30.90 -7.47
CA TYR A 261 -20.55 -30.07 -6.40
C TYR A 261 -19.70 -30.95 -5.47
N THR A 262 -18.43 -31.13 -5.84
CA THR A 262 -17.50 -32.04 -5.18
C THR A 262 -17.07 -31.56 -3.80
N LYS A 263 -16.49 -32.47 -2.99
CA LYS A 263 -15.97 -32.12 -1.67
C LYS A 263 -14.92 -30.98 -1.71
N PRO A 264 -13.94 -30.95 -2.63
CA PRO A 264 -13.01 -29.82 -2.74
C PRO A 264 -13.70 -28.46 -2.97
N LEU A 265 -14.77 -28.42 -3.79
CA LEU A 265 -15.55 -27.19 -4.01
C LEU A 265 -16.30 -26.78 -2.74
N SER A 266 -16.90 -27.74 -2.05
CA SER A 266 -17.59 -27.50 -0.78
C SER A 266 -16.62 -26.97 0.30
N ASP A 267 -15.42 -27.56 0.41
CA ASP A 267 -14.40 -27.13 1.34
C ASP A 267 -13.87 -25.71 0.98
N ALA A 268 -13.74 -25.40 -0.31
CA ALA A 268 -13.37 -24.07 -0.77
C ALA A 268 -14.43 -23.01 -0.41
N VAL A 269 -15.70 -23.33 -0.64
CA VAL A 269 -16.82 -22.45 -0.23
C VAL A 269 -16.85 -22.30 1.30
N ALA A 270 -16.60 -23.37 2.07
CA ALA A 270 -16.53 -23.30 3.54
C ALA A 270 -15.38 -22.42 4.03
N ARG A 271 -14.18 -22.50 3.40
CA ARG A 271 -13.07 -21.60 3.72
C ARG A 271 -13.42 -20.13 3.44
N TRP A 272 -14.03 -19.87 2.29
CA TRP A 272 -14.49 -18.54 1.93
C TRP A 272 -15.55 -18.02 2.92
N GLN A 273 -16.56 -18.84 3.26
CA GLN A 273 -17.57 -18.49 4.28
C GLN A 273 -16.92 -18.14 5.62
N ASN A 274 -15.96 -18.95 6.11
CA ASN A 274 -15.27 -18.74 7.38
C ASN A 274 -14.50 -17.41 7.40
N ARG A 275 -13.93 -17.03 6.28
CA ARG A 275 -13.20 -15.75 6.13
C ARG A 275 -14.15 -14.55 6.09
N ARG A 276 -15.31 -14.69 5.45
CA ARG A 276 -16.23 -13.57 5.18
C ARG A 276 -17.33 -13.38 6.23
N MET A 277 -17.82 -14.43 6.82
CA MET A 277 -18.98 -14.35 7.69
C MET A 277 -18.60 -14.00 9.14
N LYS A 278 -19.14 -12.89 9.66
CA LYS A 278 -18.93 -12.47 11.05
C LYS A 278 -19.64 -13.38 12.07
N LYS A 279 -20.80 -13.95 11.70
CA LYS A 279 -21.61 -14.90 12.49
C LYS A 279 -22.43 -15.76 11.54
N GLY A 280 -22.52 -17.06 11.78
CA GLY A 280 -23.37 -17.96 11.02
C GLY A 280 -22.63 -19.18 10.51
N GLY A 281 -23.36 -20.27 10.24
CA GLY A 281 -22.77 -21.58 9.98
C GLY A 281 -21.92 -21.66 8.73
N VAL A 282 -20.65 -21.94 8.93
CA VAL A 282 -19.77 -22.40 7.87
C VAL A 282 -20.22 -23.80 7.48
N THR A 283 -20.96 -23.93 6.41
CA THR A 283 -21.59 -25.19 6.00
C THR A 283 -20.97 -25.81 4.77
N GLY A 284 -20.23 -25.00 3.98
CA GLY A 284 -19.79 -25.39 2.64
C GLY A 284 -20.95 -25.65 1.67
N THR A 285 -22.18 -25.35 2.04
CA THR A 285 -23.36 -25.50 1.16
C THR A 285 -23.42 -24.34 0.18
N LEU A 286 -23.56 -24.62 -1.11
CA LEU A 286 -23.76 -23.63 -2.14
C LEU A 286 -25.24 -23.22 -2.19
N THR A 287 -25.53 -21.97 -1.88
CA THR A 287 -26.87 -21.39 -1.98
C THR A 287 -26.82 -20.17 -2.89
N ALA A 288 -27.96 -19.70 -3.38
CA ALA A 288 -28.02 -18.51 -4.22
C ALA A 288 -27.38 -17.27 -3.55
N PRO A 289 -27.61 -16.95 -2.24
CA PRO A 289 -26.93 -15.86 -1.57
C PRO A 289 -25.42 -16.07 -1.43
N VAL A 290 -24.97 -17.30 -1.21
CA VAL A 290 -23.53 -17.62 -1.13
C VAL A 290 -22.86 -17.39 -2.48
N LEU A 291 -23.47 -17.86 -3.57
CA LEU A 291 -22.93 -17.64 -4.90
C LEU A 291 -22.95 -16.16 -5.29
N ALA A 292 -24.02 -15.44 -5.00
CA ALA A 292 -24.09 -14.00 -5.27
C ALA A 292 -22.93 -13.25 -4.57
N ALA A 293 -22.66 -13.54 -3.30
CA ALA A 293 -21.58 -12.90 -2.56
C ALA A 293 -20.18 -13.32 -3.07
N LEU A 294 -20.00 -14.57 -3.54
CA LEU A 294 -18.78 -15.01 -4.23
C LEU A 294 -18.56 -14.23 -5.54
N LEU A 295 -19.62 -14.06 -6.33
CA LEU A 295 -19.54 -13.33 -7.59
C LEU A 295 -19.32 -11.83 -7.40
N ASP A 296 -19.85 -11.23 -6.33
CA ASP A 296 -19.55 -9.85 -5.99
C ASP A 296 -18.05 -9.69 -5.67
N GLU A 297 -17.46 -10.61 -4.91
CA GLU A 297 -16.00 -10.60 -4.66
C GLU A 297 -15.20 -10.82 -5.94
N TYR A 298 -15.65 -11.71 -6.81
CA TYR A 298 -15.03 -11.99 -8.10
C TYR A 298 -15.02 -10.76 -9.01
N ARG A 299 -16.12 -10.00 -9.08
CA ARG A 299 -16.22 -8.80 -9.92
C ARG A 299 -15.27 -7.69 -9.51
N ILE A 300 -15.03 -7.50 -8.21
CA ILE A 300 -14.13 -6.45 -7.70
C ILE A 300 -12.67 -6.90 -7.61
N ARG A 301 -12.32 -8.13 -8.06
CA ARG A 301 -10.94 -8.64 -7.93
C ARG A 301 -9.91 -7.81 -8.68
N GLY A 302 -10.30 -7.27 -9.86
CA GLY A 302 -9.46 -6.37 -10.65
C GLY A 302 -9.14 -5.06 -9.93
N GLU A 303 -10.15 -4.45 -9.30
CA GLU A 303 -9.96 -3.24 -8.48
C GLU A 303 -9.03 -3.51 -7.30
N ARG A 304 -9.19 -4.66 -6.64
CA ARG A 304 -8.34 -5.05 -5.51
C ARG A 304 -6.88 -5.30 -5.93
N LEU A 305 -6.66 -5.89 -7.10
CA LEU A 305 -5.33 -6.03 -7.69
C LEU A 305 -4.74 -4.66 -8.03
N ALA A 306 -5.51 -3.78 -8.63
CA ALA A 306 -5.07 -2.42 -8.96
C ALA A 306 -4.68 -1.62 -7.70
N MET A 307 -5.46 -1.74 -6.62
CA MET A 307 -5.13 -1.14 -5.32
C MET A 307 -3.87 -1.76 -4.69
N ALA A 308 -3.65 -3.06 -4.86
CA ALA A 308 -2.43 -3.71 -4.38
C ALA A 308 -1.20 -3.23 -5.17
N VAL A 309 -1.29 -3.12 -6.49
CA VAL A 309 -0.25 -2.54 -7.36
C VAL A 309 0.06 -1.10 -6.93
N GLU A 310 -0.97 -0.28 -6.71
CA GLU A 310 -0.84 1.09 -6.24
C GLU A 310 -0.05 1.17 -4.91
N ARG A 311 -0.44 0.39 -3.90
CA ARG A 311 0.20 0.37 -2.57
C ARG A 311 1.66 -0.10 -2.62
N TRP A 312 2.01 -0.99 -3.56
CA TRP A 312 3.40 -1.40 -3.76
C TRP A 312 4.29 -0.27 -4.26
N ARG A 313 3.76 0.62 -5.10
CA ARG A 313 4.47 1.79 -5.63
C ARG A 313 4.81 2.81 -4.55
N TRP A 314 4.09 2.83 -3.44
CA TRP A 314 4.36 3.71 -2.29
C TRP A 314 5.58 3.30 -1.47
N LEU A 315 6.05 2.06 -1.59
CA LEU A 315 7.18 1.57 -0.81
C LEU A 315 8.51 2.06 -1.37
N PRO A 316 9.52 2.33 -0.51
CA PRO A 316 10.89 2.58 -0.95
C PRO A 316 11.44 1.41 -1.79
N ARG A 317 12.35 1.70 -2.69
CA ARG A 317 13.00 0.68 -3.53
C ARG A 317 14.15 -0.01 -2.84
N THR A 318 14.75 0.64 -1.84
CA THR A 318 15.89 0.15 -1.08
C THR A 318 15.66 0.35 0.41
N PHE A 319 16.22 -0.53 1.21
CA PHE A 319 16.19 -0.46 2.67
C PHE A 319 17.61 -0.65 3.21
N SER A 320 17.92 -0.03 4.34
CA SER A 320 19.22 -0.16 4.99
C SER A 320 19.51 -1.60 5.50
N ASN A 321 18.46 -2.29 5.90
CA ASN A 321 18.45 -3.71 6.28
C ASN A 321 17.17 -4.34 5.75
N GLU A 322 17.11 -5.68 5.71
CA GLU A 322 15.89 -6.39 5.31
C GLU A 322 14.72 -6.05 6.25
N PRO A 323 13.61 -5.50 5.73
CA PRO A 323 12.46 -5.17 6.56
C PRO A 323 11.68 -6.39 7.04
N LEU A 324 11.04 -6.23 8.19
CA LEU A 324 9.89 -7.05 8.60
C LEU A 324 8.61 -6.38 8.09
N VAL A 325 7.70 -7.17 7.57
CA VAL A 325 6.43 -6.69 7.00
C VAL A 325 5.27 -7.27 7.79
N VAL A 326 4.48 -6.41 8.42
CA VAL A 326 3.20 -6.78 9.04
C VAL A 326 2.09 -6.41 8.07
N ASN A 327 1.50 -7.40 7.41
CA ASN A 327 0.33 -7.16 6.57
C ASN A 327 -0.95 -7.28 7.40
N LEU A 328 -1.60 -6.15 7.66
CA LEU A 328 -2.75 -6.07 8.56
C LEU A 328 -3.95 -6.91 8.08
N PRO A 329 -4.40 -6.85 6.80
CA PRO A 329 -5.53 -7.66 6.32
C PRO A 329 -5.27 -9.17 6.33
N GLU A 330 -4.01 -9.58 6.20
CA GLU A 330 -3.59 -10.98 6.25
C GLU A 330 -3.47 -11.50 7.68
N PHE A 331 -3.30 -10.60 8.65
CA PHE A 331 -2.96 -10.91 10.05
C PHE A 331 -1.66 -11.70 10.16
N ARG A 332 -0.64 -11.33 9.38
CA ARG A 332 0.65 -12.01 9.35
C ARG A 332 1.81 -11.03 9.34
N LEU A 333 2.90 -11.50 9.94
CA LEU A 333 4.23 -10.92 9.82
C LEU A 333 5.05 -11.82 8.90
N HIS A 334 5.88 -11.19 8.03
CA HIS A 334 6.81 -11.83 7.11
C HIS A 334 8.15 -11.09 7.09
N THR A 335 9.18 -11.73 6.57
CA THR A 335 10.38 -11.03 6.10
C THR A 335 10.15 -10.48 4.69
N PHE A 336 10.87 -9.43 4.31
CA PHE A 336 10.70 -8.82 2.98
C PHE A 336 11.21 -9.72 1.84
N SER A 337 12.17 -10.62 2.11
CA SER A 337 12.69 -11.61 1.15
C SER A 337 11.59 -12.46 0.52
N ARG A 338 10.50 -12.75 1.26
CA ARG A 338 9.30 -13.42 0.71
C ARG A 338 8.78 -12.75 -0.56
N PHE A 339 8.84 -11.44 -0.63
CA PHE A 339 8.29 -10.65 -1.74
C PHE A 339 9.27 -10.43 -2.88
N GLN A 340 10.57 -10.63 -2.63
CA GLN A 340 11.63 -10.41 -3.62
C GLN A 340 11.82 -11.58 -4.59
N GLY A 341 11.51 -12.81 -4.16
CA GLY A 341 11.78 -14.00 -4.96
C GLY A 341 10.89 -15.17 -4.61
N ASP A 342 11.36 -16.37 -4.92
CA ASP A 342 10.70 -17.65 -4.59
C ASP A 342 11.30 -18.27 -3.33
N SER A 343 12.10 -17.51 -2.59
CA SER A 343 12.77 -17.94 -1.37
C SER A 343 11.76 -18.20 -0.26
N ALA A 344 12.09 -19.17 0.60
CA ALA A 344 11.32 -19.41 1.81
C ALA A 344 11.30 -18.14 2.68
N ASP A 345 10.17 -17.88 3.32
CA ASP A 345 10.02 -16.83 4.31
C ASP A 345 10.70 -17.29 5.62
N PRO A 346 11.90 -16.80 5.95
CA PRO A 346 12.66 -17.29 7.10
C PRO A 346 11.97 -16.97 8.44
N LEU A 347 11.07 -16.00 8.46
CA LEU A 347 10.30 -15.64 9.64
C LEU A 347 8.88 -15.27 9.26
N SER A 348 7.96 -16.21 9.33
CA SER A 348 6.53 -16.00 9.12
C SER A 348 5.73 -16.39 10.34
N MET A 349 4.79 -15.54 10.77
CA MET A 349 3.92 -15.86 11.90
C MET A 349 2.58 -15.13 11.83
N ASN A 350 1.57 -15.72 12.48
CA ASN A 350 0.31 -15.03 12.73
C ASN A 350 0.51 -13.86 13.70
N VAL A 351 -0.25 -12.78 13.48
CA VAL A 351 -0.31 -11.65 14.42
C VAL A 351 -1.76 -11.34 14.81
N VAL A 352 -1.91 -10.67 15.98
CA VAL A 352 -3.16 -10.03 16.40
C VAL A 352 -2.94 -8.53 16.34
N ILE A 353 -3.84 -7.83 15.66
CA ILE A 353 -3.76 -6.39 15.40
C ILE A 353 -4.86 -5.63 16.15
N GLY A 354 -4.84 -4.32 16.07
CA GLY A 354 -5.82 -3.43 16.70
C GLY A 354 -7.25 -3.64 16.22
N ARG A 355 -8.22 -3.36 17.10
CA ARG A 355 -9.65 -3.48 16.78
C ARG A 355 -10.08 -2.43 15.76
N ALA A 356 -10.81 -2.86 14.74
CA ALA A 356 -11.26 -2.02 13.64
C ALA A 356 -12.17 -0.86 14.06
N ASP A 357 -12.95 -1.06 15.13
CA ASP A 357 -13.97 -0.11 15.59
C ASP A 357 -13.43 1.00 16.51
N SER A 358 -12.28 0.80 17.15
CA SER A 358 -11.85 1.70 18.22
C SER A 358 -10.36 1.96 18.33
N ASN A 359 -9.52 1.02 17.87
CA ASN A 359 -8.07 1.07 18.07
C ASN A 359 -7.32 0.40 16.89
N ALA A 360 -7.64 0.80 15.67
CA ALA A 360 -6.97 0.26 14.48
C ALA A 360 -5.45 0.46 14.56
N THR A 361 -4.68 -0.56 14.17
CA THR A 361 -3.25 -0.40 13.99
C THR A 361 -2.99 0.49 12.77
N PRO A 362 -2.27 1.61 12.91
CA PRO A 362 -1.98 2.50 11.79
C PRO A 362 -1.04 1.86 10.77
N VAL A 363 -1.09 2.36 9.53
CA VAL A 363 -0.17 1.99 8.44
C VAL A 363 1.01 2.95 8.44
N PHE A 364 2.18 2.48 8.84
CA PHE A 364 3.40 3.29 8.96
C PHE A 364 4.65 2.43 8.90
N ALA A 365 5.81 3.05 8.91
CA ALA A 365 7.10 2.38 9.08
C ALA A 365 7.90 2.98 10.22
N ALA A 366 8.63 2.14 10.92
CA ALA A 366 9.58 2.55 11.95
C ALA A 366 10.72 1.54 12.07
N ASN A 367 11.82 1.94 12.69
CA ASN A 367 12.94 1.04 12.93
C ASN A 367 12.83 0.39 14.31
N MET A 368 12.91 -0.94 14.36
CA MET A 368 13.06 -1.68 15.60
C MET A 368 14.45 -1.47 16.15
N THR A 369 14.54 -0.92 17.35
CA THR A 369 15.81 -0.51 17.98
C THR A 369 16.14 -1.28 19.24
N GLN A 370 15.17 -1.90 19.91
CA GLN A 370 15.36 -2.59 21.18
C GLN A 370 14.45 -3.82 21.32
N VAL A 371 14.98 -4.84 21.97
CA VAL A 371 14.24 -5.98 22.53
C VAL A 371 14.19 -5.80 24.04
N VAL A 372 13.02 -5.95 24.65
CA VAL A 372 12.84 -5.86 26.10
C VAL A 372 12.31 -7.17 26.62
N PHE A 373 13.13 -7.89 27.36
CA PHE A 373 12.76 -9.14 28.01
C PHE A 373 12.07 -8.90 29.36
N SER A 374 11.19 -9.81 29.75
CA SER A 374 10.39 -9.74 30.98
C SER A 374 9.83 -8.34 31.24
N PRO A 375 9.09 -7.74 30.24
CA PRO A 375 8.73 -6.34 30.30
C PRO A 375 7.75 -6.01 31.42
N LEU A 376 7.89 -4.82 31.99
CA LEU A 376 6.83 -4.15 32.71
C LEU A 376 5.86 -3.53 31.71
N TRP A 377 4.56 -3.69 31.91
CA TRP A 377 3.57 -3.01 31.08
C TRP A 377 3.09 -1.71 31.74
N HIS A 378 3.61 -0.60 31.30
CA HIS A 378 3.09 0.72 31.65
C HIS A 378 1.76 0.91 30.92
N VAL A 379 0.65 0.87 31.66
CA VAL A 379 -0.69 0.89 31.06
C VAL A 379 -0.97 2.27 30.44
N PRO A 380 -1.37 2.36 29.16
CA PRO A 380 -1.77 3.64 28.55
C PRO A 380 -2.96 4.30 29.29
N LYS A 381 -2.98 5.64 29.30
CA LYS A 381 -4.03 6.40 30.01
C LYS A 381 -5.43 6.01 29.56
N SER A 382 -5.66 5.76 28.29
CA SER A 382 -6.94 5.34 27.74
C SER A 382 -7.43 4.02 28.34
N ILE A 383 -6.54 3.03 28.49
CA ILE A 383 -6.84 1.72 29.09
C ILE A 383 -7.02 1.87 30.61
N MET A 384 -6.16 2.66 31.28
CA MET A 384 -6.30 2.94 32.71
C MET A 384 -7.70 3.45 33.05
N LEU A 385 -8.19 4.43 32.28
CA LEU A 385 -9.47 5.09 32.58
C LEU A 385 -10.69 4.27 32.12
N LYS A 386 -10.59 3.57 31.01
CA LYS A 386 -11.72 2.84 30.43
C LYS A 386 -11.92 1.43 31.00
N GLU A 387 -10.82 0.79 31.44
CA GLU A 387 -10.83 -0.63 31.85
C GLU A 387 -10.37 -0.83 33.30
N ILE A 388 -9.18 -0.33 33.66
CA ILE A 388 -8.59 -0.62 34.97
C ILE A 388 -9.31 0.13 36.11
N LEU A 389 -9.55 1.42 35.96
CA LEU A 389 -10.19 2.23 37.03
C LEU A 389 -11.59 1.72 37.38
N PRO A 390 -12.50 1.45 36.41
CA PRO A 390 -13.82 0.91 36.75
C PRO A 390 -13.74 -0.46 37.45
N ALA A 391 -12.87 -1.36 36.95
CA ALA A 391 -12.68 -2.68 37.51
C ALA A 391 -12.11 -2.64 38.94
N ALA A 392 -11.07 -1.83 39.17
CA ALA A 392 -10.44 -1.65 40.48
C ALA A 392 -11.36 -0.93 41.48
N THR A 393 -12.26 -0.07 41.01
CA THR A 393 -13.26 0.57 41.85
C THR A 393 -14.34 -0.43 42.32
N SER A 394 -14.74 -1.35 41.43
CA SER A 394 -15.74 -2.39 41.72
C SER A 394 -15.20 -3.54 42.57
N ASP A 395 -13.94 -3.93 42.36
CA ASP A 395 -13.24 -4.99 43.10
C ASP A 395 -11.85 -4.50 43.55
N THR A 396 -11.72 -4.23 44.86
CA THR A 396 -10.45 -3.77 45.45
C THR A 396 -9.30 -4.77 45.31
N GLY A 397 -9.61 -6.06 45.14
CA GLY A 397 -8.66 -7.12 44.87
C GLY A 397 -8.19 -7.19 43.38
N TYR A 398 -8.86 -6.47 42.49
CA TYR A 398 -8.60 -6.55 41.03
C TYR A 398 -7.14 -6.31 40.67
N LEU A 399 -6.53 -5.24 41.21
CA LEU A 399 -5.14 -4.90 40.93
C LEU A 399 -4.17 -6.02 41.31
N THR A 400 -4.36 -6.58 42.51
CA THR A 400 -3.52 -7.68 43.04
C THR A 400 -3.72 -8.96 42.23
N LYS A 401 -4.95 -9.32 41.91
CA LYS A 401 -5.29 -10.52 41.12
C LYS A 401 -4.66 -10.50 39.72
N HIS A 402 -4.51 -9.32 39.14
CA HIS A 402 -3.96 -9.14 37.79
C HIS A 402 -2.53 -8.61 37.77
N ASN A 403 -1.79 -8.69 38.90
CA ASN A 403 -0.40 -8.25 39.03
C ASN A 403 -0.18 -6.77 38.67
N TYR A 404 -1.20 -5.91 38.88
CA TYR A 404 -1.05 -4.47 38.70
C TYR A 404 -0.48 -3.79 39.96
N GLU A 405 0.33 -2.77 39.72
CA GLU A 405 0.91 -1.88 40.72
C GLU A 405 0.48 -0.44 40.42
N LEU A 406 0.25 0.31 41.48
CA LEU A 406 0.06 1.76 41.38
C LEU A 406 1.39 2.46 41.56
N THR A 407 1.64 3.47 40.70
CA THR A 407 2.87 4.26 40.77
C THR A 407 2.59 5.76 40.64
N THR A 408 3.52 6.56 41.11
CA THR A 408 3.56 7.98 40.75
C THR A 408 4.10 8.12 39.33
N GLY A 409 4.02 9.33 38.72
CA GLY A 409 4.58 9.60 37.39
C GLY A 409 6.07 9.37 37.26
N ASN A 410 6.84 9.42 38.37
CA ASN A 410 8.27 9.09 38.43
C ASN A 410 8.58 7.63 38.83
N GLY A 411 7.55 6.75 38.81
CA GLY A 411 7.72 5.30 38.99
C GLY A 411 7.75 4.81 40.44
N ARG A 412 7.62 5.68 41.48
CA ARG A 412 7.56 5.25 42.88
C ARG A 412 6.28 4.46 43.14
N LEU A 413 6.40 3.30 43.76
CA LEU A 413 5.28 2.46 44.14
C LEU A 413 4.34 3.15 45.17
N LEU A 414 3.06 2.94 44.97
CA LEU A 414 1.99 3.38 45.88
C LEU A 414 1.17 2.18 46.36
N PRO A 415 0.66 2.19 47.61
CA PRO A 415 -0.19 1.10 48.09
C PRO A 415 -1.57 1.10 47.38
N ASN A 416 -2.13 -0.09 47.21
CA ASN A 416 -3.47 -0.31 46.64
C ASN A 416 -4.58 0.12 47.62
N THR A 417 -4.76 1.41 47.78
CA THR A 417 -5.84 1.98 48.64
C THR A 417 -6.92 2.61 47.77
N GLN A 418 -8.14 2.67 48.26
CA GLN A 418 -9.24 3.35 47.57
C GLN A 418 -8.88 4.79 47.16
N ARG A 419 -8.15 5.51 48.05
CA ARG A 419 -7.67 6.87 47.78
C ARG A 419 -6.73 6.94 46.55
N ASN A 420 -5.85 5.97 46.39
CA ASN A 420 -4.92 5.93 45.26
C ASN A 420 -5.63 5.42 43.99
N ILE A 421 -6.53 4.44 44.11
CA ILE A 421 -7.35 3.96 42.99
C ILE A 421 -8.18 5.11 42.39
N ALA A 422 -8.85 5.92 43.23
CA ALA A 422 -9.63 7.07 42.78
C ALA A 422 -8.79 8.14 42.04
N ARG A 423 -7.46 8.12 42.15
CA ARG A 423 -6.51 9.03 41.49
C ARG A 423 -5.85 8.45 40.24
N ILE A 424 -6.22 7.24 39.83
CA ILE A 424 -5.73 6.64 38.60
C ILE A 424 -6.02 7.59 37.42
N GLY A 425 -5.01 7.93 36.64
CA GLY A 425 -5.07 8.86 35.51
C GLY A 425 -4.98 10.35 35.88
N THR A 426 -5.00 10.70 37.18
CA THR A 426 -4.88 12.07 37.71
C THR A 426 -3.71 12.21 38.71
N GLY A 427 -2.53 11.63 38.39
CA GLY A 427 -1.32 11.63 39.22
C GLY A 427 -0.93 10.25 39.75
N VAL A 428 -1.78 9.25 39.56
CA VAL A 428 -1.47 7.84 39.81
C VAL A 428 -1.51 7.10 38.47
N MET A 429 -0.42 6.38 38.20
CA MET A 429 -0.27 5.53 37.02
C MET A 429 -0.43 4.07 37.42
N VAL A 430 -0.75 3.22 36.44
CA VAL A 430 -0.81 1.77 36.61
C VAL A 430 0.26 1.12 35.77
N ARG A 431 0.97 0.14 36.33
CA ARG A 431 1.83 -0.77 35.58
C ARG A 431 1.53 -2.21 35.96
N GLN A 432 1.72 -3.13 35.02
CA GLN A 432 1.63 -4.57 35.30
C GLN A 432 3.04 -5.13 35.44
N ARG A 433 3.26 -5.97 36.46
CA ARG A 433 4.54 -6.63 36.70
C ARG A 433 4.85 -7.65 35.61
N SER A 434 6.13 -7.93 35.42
CA SER A 434 6.59 -9.07 34.60
C SER A 434 6.01 -10.39 35.16
N GLY A 435 5.75 -11.34 34.27
CA GLY A 435 5.24 -12.66 34.64
C GLY A 435 4.38 -13.26 33.52
N ASP A 436 3.88 -14.48 33.78
CA ASP A 436 3.11 -15.25 32.79
C ASP A 436 1.78 -14.59 32.40
N ASP A 437 1.18 -13.81 33.32
CA ASP A 437 -0.08 -13.10 33.11
C ASP A 437 0.11 -11.68 32.54
N ASN A 438 1.36 -11.24 32.32
CA ASN A 438 1.59 -9.91 31.76
C ASN A 438 0.99 -9.79 30.36
N SER A 439 0.22 -8.74 30.12
CA SER A 439 -0.44 -8.50 28.83
C SER A 439 0.52 -8.39 27.65
N LEU A 440 1.80 -8.01 27.90
CA LEU A 440 2.87 -7.97 26.91
C LEU A 440 3.62 -9.29 26.79
N GLY A 441 3.25 -10.31 27.56
CA GLY A 441 3.95 -11.59 27.63
C GLY A 441 5.39 -11.43 28.13
N LYS A 442 6.30 -12.22 27.58
CA LYS A 442 7.69 -12.34 28.05
C LYS A 442 8.70 -11.45 27.30
N VAL A 443 8.25 -10.80 26.20
CA VAL A 443 9.12 -9.94 25.39
C VAL A 443 8.32 -8.91 24.61
N LYS A 444 8.87 -7.70 24.49
CA LYS A 444 8.38 -6.66 23.56
C LYS A 444 9.53 -6.12 22.70
N PHE A 445 9.19 -5.62 21.52
CA PHE A 445 10.10 -5.08 20.51
C PHE A 445 9.74 -3.62 20.26
N LEU A 446 10.64 -2.73 20.62
CA LEU A 446 10.40 -1.30 20.55
C LEU A 446 10.79 -0.75 19.18
N LEU A 447 9.86 -0.06 18.56
CA LEU A 447 10.04 0.72 17.33
C LEU A 447 9.56 2.15 17.60
N PRO A 448 10.47 3.09 17.89
CA PRO A 448 10.10 4.47 18.19
C PRO A 448 9.23 5.09 17.09
N ASN A 449 8.02 5.52 17.45
CA ASN A 449 7.03 6.11 16.57
C ASN A 449 6.05 6.98 17.39
N PRO A 450 5.33 7.93 16.76
CA PRO A 450 4.42 8.84 17.47
C PRO A 450 3.10 8.19 17.93
N TYR A 451 2.86 6.92 17.59
CA TYR A 451 1.59 6.20 17.86
C TYR A 451 1.68 5.26 19.06
N ASP A 452 2.83 5.16 19.72
CA ASP A 452 3.11 4.21 20.80
C ASP A 452 2.85 2.74 20.41
N ILE A 453 3.01 2.40 19.13
CA ILE A 453 2.86 1.03 18.62
C ILE A 453 4.17 0.26 18.77
N TYR A 454 4.09 -0.95 19.28
CA TYR A 454 5.19 -1.89 19.37
C TYR A 454 4.70 -3.32 19.10
N LEU A 455 5.65 -4.24 18.82
CA LEU A 455 5.35 -5.66 18.69
C LEU A 455 5.63 -6.33 20.03
N HIS A 456 4.81 -7.31 20.43
CA HIS A 456 4.98 -7.97 21.71
C HIS A 456 4.41 -9.38 21.76
N ASP A 457 4.82 -10.12 22.75
CA ASP A 457 4.25 -11.40 23.15
C ASP A 457 2.89 -11.22 23.84
N THR A 458 2.18 -12.30 24.14
CA THR A 458 0.89 -12.28 24.83
C THR A 458 0.58 -13.64 25.47
N PRO A 459 -0.06 -13.70 26.65
CA PRO A 459 -0.59 -14.95 27.20
C PRO A 459 -1.84 -15.45 26.44
N SER A 460 -2.52 -14.58 25.68
CA SER A 460 -3.78 -14.91 24.98
C SER A 460 -3.54 -15.72 23.70
N ARG A 461 -2.91 -16.88 23.80
CA ARG A 461 -2.49 -17.72 22.65
C ARG A 461 -3.63 -18.21 21.77
N SER A 462 -4.81 -18.44 22.34
CA SER A 462 -5.99 -18.92 21.60
C SER A 462 -6.50 -17.93 20.54
N LEU A 463 -6.11 -16.66 20.61
CA LEU A 463 -6.48 -15.67 19.60
C LEU A 463 -5.84 -15.95 18.23
N PHE A 464 -4.66 -16.59 18.19
CA PHE A 464 -3.95 -16.89 16.95
C PHE A 464 -4.60 -17.99 16.11
N THR A 465 -5.49 -18.79 16.68
CA THR A 465 -6.26 -19.82 15.95
C THR A 465 -7.50 -19.25 15.26
N ARG A 466 -7.88 -18.00 15.58
CA ARG A 466 -9.02 -17.35 14.97
C ARG A 466 -8.71 -16.87 13.57
N VAL A 467 -9.70 -16.90 12.69
CA VAL A 467 -9.58 -16.38 11.30
C VAL A 467 -9.42 -14.86 11.32
N ARG A 468 -10.29 -14.17 12.05
CA ARG A 468 -10.19 -12.73 12.28
C ARG A 468 -9.43 -12.47 13.58
N ARG A 469 -8.43 -11.60 13.53
CA ARG A 469 -7.49 -11.37 14.64
C ARG A 469 -7.28 -9.87 14.98
N ASP A 470 -8.31 -9.06 14.84
CA ASP A 470 -8.33 -7.64 15.24
C ASP A 470 -8.89 -7.48 16.67
N PHE A 471 -8.05 -7.74 17.67
CA PHE A 471 -8.46 -7.77 19.08
C PHE A 471 -7.61 -6.92 20.02
N SER A 472 -6.49 -6.35 19.55
CA SER A 472 -5.61 -5.54 20.39
C SER A 472 -6.07 -4.08 20.51
N HIS A 473 -5.36 -3.31 21.33
CA HIS A 473 -5.56 -1.86 21.48
C HIS A 473 -4.66 -1.05 20.53
N GLY A 474 -4.20 -1.65 19.43
CA GLY A 474 -3.34 -1.02 18.43
C GLY A 474 -2.01 -1.72 18.24
N CYS A 475 -1.34 -2.13 19.31
CA CYS A 475 -0.08 -2.88 19.23
C CYS A 475 -0.25 -4.25 18.57
N VAL A 476 0.83 -4.78 17.99
CA VAL A 476 0.83 -6.04 17.25
C VAL A 476 1.32 -7.18 18.16
N ARG A 477 0.44 -8.16 18.42
CA ARG A 477 0.80 -9.37 19.18
C ARG A 477 1.38 -10.43 18.26
N LEU A 478 2.47 -11.07 18.68
CA LEU A 478 3.22 -12.05 17.89
C LEU A 478 2.84 -13.49 18.24
N GLY A 479 2.59 -14.30 17.22
CA GLY A 479 2.28 -15.72 17.37
C GLY A 479 3.48 -16.58 17.77
N ASN A 480 4.69 -16.16 17.41
CA ASN A 480 5.94 -16.85 17.78
C ASN A 480 7.03 -15.84 18.20
N PRO A 481 6.94 -15.29 19.43
CA PRO A 481 7.90 -14.29 19.91
C PRO A 481 9.32 -14.83 20.06
N MET A 482 9.51 -16.12 20.39
CA MET A 482 10.83 -16.75 20.46
C MET A 482 11.54 -16.72 19.10
N ALA A 483 10.86 -17.12 18.01
CA ALA A 483 11.41 -17.04 16.67
C ALA A 483 11.76 -15.60 16.29
N MET A 484 10.94 -14.64 16.69
CA MET A 484 11.20 -13.22 16.48
C MET A 484 12.47 -12.75 17.21
N VAL A 485 12.65 -13.12 18.47
CA VAL A 485 13.89 -12.77 19.23
C VAL A 485 15.12 -13.36 18.54
N LYS A 486 15.07 -14.65 18.15
CA LYS A 486 16.17 -15.32 17.45
C LYS A 486 16.53 -14.62 16.14
N TYR A 487 15.54 -14.19 15.37
CA TYR A 487 15.75 -13.46 14.13
C TYR A 487 16.41 -12.09 14.40
N VAL A 488 15.86 -11.32 15.35
CA VAL A 488 16.32 -9.96 15.66
C VAL A 488 17.72 -9.94 16.28
N LEU A 489 18.02 -10.87 17.17
CA LEU A 489 19.30 -10.95 17.88
C LEU A 489 20.29 -11.96 17.27
N GLY A 490 19.94 -12.64 16.19
CA GLY A 490 20.76 -13.70 15.57
C GLY A 490 22.16 -13.25 15.11
N SER A 491 22.35 -11.95 14.84
CA SER A 491 23.66 -11.37 14.55
C SER A 491 24.53 -11.10 15.79
N GLN A 492 24.02 -11.37 17.01
CA GLN A 492 24.68 -11.12 18.28
C GLN A 492 24.96 -12.48 18.97
N PRO A 493 26.17 -13.06 18.84
CA PRO A 493 26.47 -14.44 19.29
C PRO A 493 26.25 -14.71 20.79
N VAL A 494 26.19 -13.66 21.59
CA VAL A 494 25.91 -13.74 23.03
C VAL A 494 24.50 -14.23 23.34
N TRP A 495 23.55 -14.09 22.38
CA TRP A 495 22.15 -14.45 22.53
C TRP A 495 21.87 -15.87 22.01
N THR A 496 22.37 -16.86 22.77
CA THR A 496 22.03 -18.28 22.53
C THR A 496 20.58 -18.57 22.92
N ASP A 497 20.01 -19.68 22.43
CA ASP A 497 18.64 -20.12 22.78
C ASP A 497 18.42 -20.22 24.29
N SER A 498 19.42 -20.75 25.02
CA SER A 498 19.37 -20.85 26.48
C SER A 498 19.28 -19.47 27.12
N LYS A 499 20.14 -18.54 26.70
CA LYS A 499 20.17 -17.18 27.24
C LYS A 499 18.91 -16.37 26.94
N ILE A 500 18.34 -16.54 25.74
CA ILE A 500 17.06 -15.96 25.36
C ILE A 500 15.96 -16.49 26.30
N THR A 501 15.92 -17.81 26.49
CA THR A 501 14.91 -18.47 27.35
C THR A 501 15.06 -18.01 28.81
N GLU A 502 16.25 -17.91 29.31
CA GLU A 502 16.57 -17.38 30.66
C GLU A 502 16.05 -15.93 30.79
N ALA A 503 16.41 -15.04 29.87
CA ALA A 503 15.99 -13.64 29.89
C ALA A 503 14.47 -13.46 29.80
N MET A 504 13.80 -14.28 28.97
CA MET A 504 12.33 -14.28 28.85
C MET A 504 11.62 -14.73 30.13
N ASN A 505 12.26 -15.52 30.98
CA ASN A 505 11.69 -16.07 32.21
C ASN A 505 12.28 -15.47 33.49
N SER A 506 13.18 -14.50 33.39
CA SER A 506 13.88 -13.92 34.54
C SER A 506 12.98 -13.16 35.50
N GLY A 507 11.83 -12.67 35.03
CA GLY A 507 10.97 -11.77 35.80
C GLY A 507 11.53 -10.37 36.02
N VAL A 508 12.74 -10.11 35.52
CA VAL A 508 13.42 -8.81 35.60
C VAL A 508 13.48 -8.15 34.24
N GLU A 509 12.97 -6.94 34.13
CA GLU A 509 12.96 -6.21 32.86
C GLU A 509 14.38 -5.92 32.39
N GLN A 510 14.71 -6.36 31.17
CA GLN A 510 16.03 -6.20 30.57
C GLN A 510 15.90 -5.60 29.16
N PHE A 511 16.58 -4.47 28.93
CA PHE A 511 16.65 -3.80 27.65
C PHE A 511 17.89 -4.26 26.87
N VAL A 512 17.68 -4.70 25.63
CA VAL A 512 18.74 -5.13 24.72
C VAL A 512 18.66 -4.32 23.44
N ARG A 513 19.74 -3.61 23.12
CA ARG A 513 19.83 -2.83 21.90
C ARG A 513 20.00 -3.74 20.69
N VAL A 514 19.24 -3.49 19.63
CA VAL A 514 19.43 -4.12 18.31
C VAL A 514 20.60 -3.41 17.62
N THR A 515 21.69 -4.12 17.36
CA THR A 515 22.93 -3.54 16.82
C THR A 515 22.73 -2.93 15.43
N ARG A 516 21.87 -3.54 14.62
CA ARG A 516 21.44 -3.04 13.31
C ARG A 516 19.93 -2.84 13.35
N PRO A 517 19.44 -1.61 13.49
CA PRO A 517 17.99 -1.36 13.49
C PRO A 517 17.30 -2.01 12.29
N ILE A 518 16.21 -2.71 12.55
CA ILE A 518 15.46 -3.44 11.52
C ILE A 518 14.24 -2.61 11.12
N PRO A 519 14.07 -2.23 9.85
CA PRO A 519 12.86 -1.57 9.39
C PRO A 519 11.65 -2.49 9.59
N VAL A 520 10.58 -1.98 10.16
CA VAL A 520 9.28 -2.65 10.30
C VAL A 520 8.27 -1.86 9.49
N LEU A 521 7.71 -2.50 8.47
CA LEU A 521 6.67 -1.95 7.62
C LEU A 521 5.33 -2.51 8.07
N ILE A 522 4.45 -1.67 8.57
CA ILE A 522 3.05 -2.03 8.81
C ILE A 522 2.28 -1.58 7.58
N VAL A 523 1.82 -2.55 6.79
CA VAL A 523 1.20 -2.34 5.48
C VAL A 523 -0.24 -2.85 5.43
N TYR A 524 -0.96 -2.46 4.38
CA TYR A 524 -2.35 -2.83 4.18
C TYR A 524 -2.59 -3.39 2.78
N GLN A 525 -2.26 -4.67 2.57
CA GLN A 525 -2.42 -5.35 1.28
C GLN A 525 -3.60 -6.32 1.34
N THR A 526 -4.66 -6.02 0.61
CA THR A 526 -5.88 -6.86 0.52
C THR A 526 -5.83 -7.87 -0.63
N ALA A 527 -4.82 -7.79 -1.49
CA ALA A 527 -4.46 -8.80 -2.46
C ALA A 527 -2.94 -9.04 -2.42
N VAL A 528 -2.52 -10.29 -2.37
CA VAL A 528 -1.10 -10.71 -2.33
C VAL A 528 -0.90 -11.82 -3.37
N ALA A 529 0.11 -11.63 -4.22
CA ALA A 529 0.51 -12.67 -5.15
C ALA A 529 1.42 -13.69 -4.47
N GLU A 530 1.09 -14.97 -4.62
CA GLU A 530 1.85 -16.09 -4.09
C GLU A 530 2.97 -16.53 -5.07
N PRO A 531 3.97 -17.29 -4.59
CA PRO A 531 5.05 -17.78 -5.45
C PRO A 531 4.57 -18.62 -6.64
N ASP A 532 3.47 -19.33 -6.52
CA ASP A 532 2.87 -20.14 -7.58
C ASP A 532 2.06 -19.34 -8.62
N GLY A 533 2.02 -18.02 -8.49
CA GLY A 533 1.28 -17.11 -9.38
C GLY A 533 -0.19 -16.92 -9.02
N SER A 534 -0.71 -17.65 -8.03
CA SER A 534 -2.06 -17.40 -7.51
C SER A 534 -2.14 -16.07 -6.76
N VAL A 535 -3.35 -15.53 -6.64
CA VAL A 535 -3.60 -14.33 -5.83
C VAL A 535 -4.50 -14.70 -4.67
N ARG A 536 -4.08 -14.33 -3.48
CA ARG A 536 -4.91 -14.43 -2.27
C ARG A 536 -5.53 -13.08 -1.94
N TYR A 537 -6.83 -13.09 -1.67
CA TYR A 537 -7.59 -11.90 -1.29
C TYR A 537 -7.97 -11.95 0.19
N PHE A 538 -7.75 -10.84 0.89
CA PHE A 538 -8.05 -10.70 2.31
C PHE A 538 -9.19 -9.70 2.53
N ASN A 539 -9.85 -9.79 3.67
CA ASN A 539 -10.91 -8.84 4.01
C ASN A 539 -10.33 -7.43 4.22
N ASP A 540 -11.04 -6.42 3.78
CA ASP A 540 -10.77 -5.01 4.09
C ASP A 540 -11.21 -4.73 5.54
N VAL A 541 -10.34 -5.07 6.51
CA VAL A 541 -10.64 -5.09 7.94
C VAL A 541 -10.95 -3.70 8.48
N TYR A 542 -10.26 -2.67 7.95
CA TYR A 542 -10.34 -1.28 8.39
C TYR A 542 -11.05 -0.35 7.39
N GLY A 543 -11.51 -0.87 6.25
CA GLY A 543 -12.21 -0.07 5.24
C GLY A 543 -11.32 0.80 4.36
N HIS A 544 -10.01 0.55 4.33
CA HIS A 544 -9.07 1.38 3.57
C HIS A 544 -9.15 1.17 2.04
N ASP A 545 -9.68 0.04 1.57
CA ASP A 545 -9.87 -0.21 0.14
C ASP A 545 -10.87 0.77 -0.45
N ARG A 546 -11.97 1.01 0.26
CA ARG A 546 -12.99 1.97 -0.20
C ARG A 546 -12.39 3.37 -0.39
N THR A 547 -11.62 3.85 0.60
CA THR A 547 -10.98 5.18 0.52
C THR A 547 -10.02 5.28 -0.66
N LEU A 548 -9.25 4.20 -0.91
CA LEU A 548 -8.31 4.16 -2.03
C LEU A 548 -9.03 4.06 -3.38
N SER A 549 -10.07 3.21 -3.49
CA SER A 549 -10.88 3.08 -4.71
C SER A 549 -11.52 4.42 -5.09
N ASP A 550 -12.18 5.08 -4.13
CA ASP A 550 -12.79 6.41 -4.32
C ASP A 550 -11.76 7.48 -4.75
N ALA A 551 -10.50 7.35 -4.33
CA ALA A 551 -9.42 8.25 -4.74
C ALA A 551 -8.91 7.93 -6.14
N LEU A 552 -8.74 6.65 -6.48
CA LEU A 552 -8.30 6.19 -7.81
C LEU A 552 -9.32 6.53 -8.90
N ASP A 553 -10.62 6.38 -8.63
CA ASP A 553 -11.70 6.70 -9.58
C ASP A 553 -11.70 8.17 -10.01
N LYS A 554 -11.20 9.06 -9.16
CA LYS A 554 -11.10 10.49 -9.46
C LYS A 554 -9.92 10.84 -10.37
N VAL A 555 -8.91 9.98 -10.47
CA VAL A 555 -7.70 10.24 -11.25
C VAL A 555 -7.59 9.38 -12.51
N ARG A 556 -8.28 8.25 -12.56
CA ARG A 556 -8.40 7.38 -13.74
C ARG A 556 -9.51 7.85 -14.68
#